data_e9a4cd1dc13f52fd5b212e073a1ff060
#
_entry.id   e9a4cd1dc13f52fd5b212e073a1ff060
#
_cell.length_a   1.000
_cell.length_b   1.000
_cell.length_c   1.000
_cell.angle_alpha   90.00
_cell.angle_beta   90.00
_cell.angle_gamma   90.00
#
_symmetry.space_group_name_H-M   'P 1'
#
loop_
_entity.id
_entity.type
_entity.pdbx_description
1 polymer ?
#
loop_
_entity_poly.entity_id
_entity_poly.type
_entity_poly.pdbx_seq_one_letter_code
_entity_poly.pdbx_strand_id
1 'polypeptide(L)'
;MEGGVALDWDEANIAHIGRHGVTPDDVIQTFSNDAIDLNYEVVNGEDRWTSIGHTDKLRILVVVWTMRGEAIRAVTAFDAGAQVAAEYFRQRGW
;
A
#
# COMPACT_ATOMS: atom_id res chain seq x y z
N MET A 1 -6.44 -10.22 -18.39
CA MET A 1 -6.27 -9.88 -17.81
C MET A 1 -6.35 -9.07 -17.30
N GLU A 2 -6.61 -8.91 -17.30
CA GLU A 2 -6.81 -8.28 -16.81
C GLU A 2 -6.49 -7.99 -15.79
N GLY A 3 -6.15 -7.83 -15.63
CA GLY A 3 -6.01 -7.44 -14.72
C GLY A 3 -5.39 -7.15 -13.46
N GLY A 4 -4.22 -7.38 -13.23
CA GLY A 4 -3.54 -7.03 -11.99
C GLY A 4 -3.05 -5.59 -12.01
N VAL A 5 -2.66 -5.07 -10.84
CA VAL A 5 -2.04 -3.77 -10.70
C VAL A 5 -0.55 -3.90 -11.07
N ALA A 6 -0.07 -3.03 -11.97
CA ALA A 6 1.34 -2.99 -12.30
C ALA A 6 2.09 -2.20 -11.24
N LEU A 7 3.14 -2.76 -10.68
CA LEU A 7 3.98 -2.11 -9.69
C LEU A 7 5.41 -2.00 -10.20
N ASP A 8 6.05 -0.88 -9.86
CA ASP A 8 7.42 -0.58 -10.23
C ASP A 8 8.32 -0.79 -9.01
N TRP A 9 9.24 -1.76 -9.10
CA TRP A 9 10.13 -2.14 -8.01
C TRP A 9 11.58 -1.96 -8.40
N ASP A 10 12.40 -1.52 -7.44
CA ASP A 10 13.86 -1.59 -7.54
C ASP A 10 14.41 -2.03 -6.18
N GLU A 11 15.73 -2.25 -6.13
CA GLU A 11 16.37 -2.72 -4.90
C GLU A 11 16.17 -1.76 -3.74
N ALA A 12 16.20 -0.44 -4.01
CA ALA A 12 16.12 0.56 -2.96
C ALA A 12 14.75 0.57 -2.30
N ASN A 13 13.66 0.51 -3.08
CA ASN A 13 12.35 0.56 -2.47
C ASN A 13 11.93 -0.78 -1.86
N ILE A 14 12.41 -1.90 -2.41
CA ILE A 14 12.22 -3.22 -1.79
C ILE A 14 12.89 -3.25 -0.41
N ALA A 15 14.13 -2.75 -0.32
CA ALA A 15 14.85 -2.69 0.95
C ALA A 15 14.14 -1.75 1.94
N HIS A 16 13.60 -0.64 1.45
CA HIS A 16 12.93 0.33 2.30
C HIS A 16 11.68 -0.27 2.97
N ILE A 17 10.79 -0.89 2.20
CA ILE A 17 9.61 -1.54 2.78
C ILE A 17 10.00 -2.75 3.63
N GLY A 18 11.10 -3.42 3.29
CA GLY A 18 11.62 -4.56 4.04
C GLY A 18 12.01 -4.19 5.47
N ARG A 19 12.35 -2.92 5.74
CA ARG A 19 12.64 -2.45 7.11
C ARG A 19 11.43 -2.55 8.03
N HIS A 20 10.24 -2.55 7.45
CA HIS A 20 8.98 -2.69 8.18
C HIS A 20 8.44 -4.12 8.08
N GLY A 21 9.25 -5.05 7.58
CA GLY A 21 8.82 -6.43 7.43
C GLY A 21 7.78 -6.63 6.34
N VAL A 22 7.74 -5.74 5.35
CA VAL A 22 6.78 -5.80 4.24
C VAL A 22 7.53 -6.23 2.98
N THR A 23 6.93 -7.14 2.22
CA THR A 23 7.49 -7.61 0.95
C THR A 23 6.72 -7.01 -0.22
N PRO A 24 7.30 -7.01 -1.45
CA PRO A 24 6.53 -6.62 -2.63
C PRO A 24 5.24 -7.41 -2.78
N ASP A 25 5.25 -8.70 -2.47
CA ASP A 25 4.04 -9.52 -2.57
C ASP A 25 2.96 -9.06 -1.60
N ASP A 26 3.33 -8.66 -0.38
CA ASP A 26 2.39 -8.10 0.59
C ASP A 26 1.70 -6.85 0.03
N VAL A 27 2.44 -5.97 -0.63
CA VAL A 27 1.90 -4.75 -1.23
C VAL A 27 0.95 -5.10 -2.38
N ILE A 28 1.35 -6.04 -3.23
CA ILE A 28 0.50 -6.50 -4.34
C ILE A 28 -0.83 -7.04 -3.81
N GLN A 29 -0.79 -7.87 -2.77
CA GLN A 29 -2.01 -8.41 -2.14
C GLN A 29 -2.89 -7.30 -1.60
N THR A 30 -2.27 -6.31 -0.94
CA THR A 30 -3.00 -5.18 -0.37
C THR A 30 -3.82 -4.44 -1.43
N PHE A 31 -3.21 -4.15 -2.58
CA PHE A 31 -3.94 -3.50 -3.67
C PHE A 31 -4.96 -4.43 -4.30
N SER A 32 -4.65 -5.71 -4.46
CA SER A 32 -5.57 -6.68 -5.05
C SER A 32 -6.79 -6.93 -4.17
N ASN A 33 -6.69 -6.68 -2.88
CA ASN A 33 -7.77 -6.85 -1.91
C ASN A 33 -8.55 -5.56 -1.65
N ASP A 34 -8.68 -4.71 -2.68
CA ASP A 34 -9.49 -3.49 -2.65
C ASP A 34 -9.06 -2.50 -1.58
N ALA A 35 -7.82 -2.04 -1.65
CA ALA A 35 -7.31 -1.01 -0.74
C ALA A 35 -8.17 0.25 -0.79
N ILE A 36 -8.30 0.91 0.36
CA ILE A 36 -9.07 2.13 0.52
C ILE A 36 -8.10 3.31 0.57
N ASP A 37 -8.37 4.34 -0.22
CA ASP A 37 -7.55 5.56 -0.21
C ASP A 37 -7.91 6.41 1.00
N LEU A 38 -6.90 6.78 1.77
CA LEU A 38 -7.07 7.60 2.97
C LEU A 38 -6.70 9.05 2.74
N ASN A 39 -5.72 9.32 1.89
CA ASN A 39 -5.17 10.66 1.74
C ASN A 39 -4.46 10.82 0.41
N TYR A 40 -4.41 12.07 -0.04
CA TYR A 40 -3.67 12.47 -1.22
C TYR A 40 -2.96 13.79 -0.90
N GLU A 41 -1.69 13.89 -1.28
CA GLU A 41 -0.94 15.14 -1.12
C GLU A 41 0.12 15.25 -2.21
N VAL A 42 0.67 16.44 -2.38
CA VAL A 42 1.79 16.67 -3.28
C VAL A 42 3.01 16.95 -2.42
N VAL A 43 4.07 16.17 -2.63
CA VAL A 43 5.33 16.30 -1.89
C VAL A 43 6.44 16.55 -2.90
N ASN A 44 7.05 17.74 -2.86
CA ASN A 44 8.11 18.12 -3.79
C ASN A 44 7.72 17.92 -5.26
N GLY A 45 6.47 18.29 -5.60
CA GLY A 45 5.97 18.17 -6.97
C GLY A 45 5.54 16.76 -7.35
N GLU A 46 5.56 15.82 -6.44
CA GLU A 46 5.16 14.45 -6.69
C GLU A 46 3.84 14.12 -6.02
N ASP A 47 2.91 13.55 -6.79
CA ASP A 47 1.63 13.09 -6.26
C ASP A 47 1.86 11.89 -5.34
N ARG A 48 1.30 11.94 -4.15
CA ARG A 48 1.39 10.83 -3.19
C ARG A 48 0.03 10.50 -2.63
N TRP A 49 -0.32 9.22 -2.72
CA TRP A 49 -1.54 8.67 -2.16
C TRP A 49 -1.17 7.78 -0.98
N THR A 50 -2.03 7.79 0.04
CA THR A 50 -1.92 6.88 1.17
C THR A 50 -3.15 5.98 1.14
N SER A 51 -2.93 4.68 1.10
CA SER A 51 -4.01 3.69 1.08
C SER A 51 -3.83 2.71 2.22
N ILE A 52 -4.94 2.12 2.66
CA ILE A 52 -4.94 1.07 3.66
C ILE A 52 -5.62 -0.16 3.07
N GLY A 53 -5.08 -1.32 3.35
CA GLY A 53 -5.65 -2.57 2.85
C GLY A 53 -5.14 -3.76 3.65
N HIS A 54 -5.46 -4.96 3.18
CA HIS A 54 -5.05 -6.17 3.88
C HIS A 54 -4.37 -7.16 2.94
N THR A 55 -3.46 -7.92 3.52
CA THR A 55 -2.87 -9.07 2.83
C THR A 55 -3.82 -10.25 2.92
N ASP A 56 -3.52 -11.31 2.16
CA ASP A 56 -4.32 -12.55 2.19
C ASP A 56 -4.34 -13.19 3.58
N LYS A 57 -3.36 -12.87 4.42
CA LYS A 57 -3.29 -13.36 5.81
C LYS A 57 -3.86 -12.36 6.81
N LEU A 58 -4.60 -11.37 6.31
CA LEU A 58 -5.25 -10.34 7.13
C LEU A 58 -4.28 -9.45 7.93
N ARG A 59 -3.08 -9.25 7.42
CA ARG A 59 -2.19 -8.21 7.92
C ARG A 59 -2.66 -6.89 7.34
N ILE A 60 -2.88 -5.88 8.19
CA ILE A 60 -3.40 -4.60 7.74
C ILE A 60 -2.23 -3.65 7.50
N LEU A 61 -2.09 -3.18 6.27
CA LEU A 61 -0.96 -2.36 5.85
C LEU A 61 -1.42 -0.98 5.38
N VAL A 62 -0.62 0.03 5.73
CA VAL A 62 -0.71 1.36 5.14
C VAL A 62 0.38 1.44 4.08
N VAL A 63 0.03 1.86 2.88
CA VAL A 63 0.97 2.01 1.76
C VAL A 63 0.90 3.44 1.28
N VAL A 64 2.05 4.10 1.24
CA VAL A 64 2.19 5.43 0.60
C VAL A 64 2.79 5.17 -0.78
N TRP A 65 2.16 5.66 -1.81
CA TRP A 65 2.56 5.34 -3.17
C TRP A 65 2.44 6.53 -4.12
N THR A 66 3.12 6.41 -5.25
CA THR A 66 3.05 7.39 -6.34
C THR A 66 2.93 6.63 -7.66
N MET A 67 2.76 7.36 -8.75
CA MET A 67 2.73 6.76 -10.08
C MET A 67 4.08 6.95 -10.78
N ARG A 68 4.54 5.93 -11.46
CA ARG A 68 5.66 5.98 -12.38
C ARG A 68 5.14 5.53 -13.74
N GLY A 69 4.79 6.50 -14.60
CA GLY A 69 4.05 6.19 -15.82
C GLY A 69 2.71 5.58 -15.45
N GLU A 70 2.45 4.35 -15.90
CA GLU A 70 1.21 3.65 -15.59
C GLU A 70 1.36 2.64 -14.43
N ALA A 71 2.53 2.62 -13.79
CA ALA A 71 2.79 1.69 -12.69
C ALA A 71 2.73 2.40 -11.34
N ILE A 72 2.27 1.68 -10.33
CA ILE A 72 2.29 2.15 -8.94
C ILE A 72 3.69 1.87 -8.38
N ARG A 73 4.25 2.88 -7.71
CA ARG A 73 5.50 2.71 -6.97
C ARG A 73 5.24 2.95 -5.50
N ALA A 74 5.47 1.95 -4.67
CA ALA A 74 5.36 2.07 -3.23
C ALA A 74 6.53 2.91 -2.71
N VAL A 75 6.21 4.04 -2.08
CA VAL A 75 7.21 4.90 -1.43
C VAL A 75 7.60 4.28 -0.09
N THR A 76 6.60 3.85 0.67
CA THR A 76 6.79 3.10 1.91
C THR A 76 5.54 2.28 2.21
N ALA A 77 5.70 1.28 3.08
CA ALA A 77 4.58 0.45 3.55
C ALA A 77 4.90 -0.05 4.95
N PHE A 78 3.89 -0.09 5.81
CA PHE A 78 4.08 -0.47 7.22
C PHE A 78 2.76 -0.96 7.80
N ASP A 79 2.84 -1.65 8.95
CA ASP A 79 1.65 -2.12 9.64
C ASP A 79 0.82 -0.96 10.16
N ALA A 80 -0.49 -1.01 9.97
CA ALA A 80 -1.40 -0.03 10.51
C ALA A 80 -1.39 -0.10 12.04
N GLY A 81 -1.48 1.06 12.68
CA GLY A 81 -1.65 1.10 14.13
C GLY A 81 -3.01 0.54 14.53
N ALA A 82 -3.16 0.17 15.81
CA ALA A 82 -4.36 -0.53 16.28
C ALA A 82 -5.66 0.23 16.02
N GLN A 83 -5.66 1.56 16.21
CA GLN A 83 -6.87 2.36 15.99
C GLN A 83 -7.25 2.42 14.51
N VAL A 84 -6.26 2.59 13.66
CA VAL A 84 -6.47 2.67 12.21
C VAL A 84 -6.93 1.31 11.69
N ALA A 85 -6.33 0.22 12.18
CA ALA A 85 -6.75 -1.13 11.79
C ALA A 85 -8.19 -1.41 12.24
N ALA A 86 -8.57 -0.99 13.43
CA ALA A 86 -9.94 -1.17 13.93
C ALA A 86 -10.95 -0.42 13.06
N GLU A 87 -10.62 0.79 12.64
CA GLU A 87 -11.48 1.56 11.74
C GLU A 87 -11.61 0.87 10.38
N TYR A 88 -10.51 0.31 9.88
CA TYR A 88 -10.53 -0.43 8.62
C TYR A 88 -11.48 -1.64 8.71
N PHE A 89 -11.39 -2.41 9.79
CA PHE A 89 -12.30 -3.54 10.00
C PHE A 89 -13.76 -3.10 10.04
N ARG A 90 -14.04 -1.99 10.73
CA ARG A 90 -15.41 -1.45 10.79
C ARG A 90 -15.93 -1.09 9.40
N GLN A 91 -15.12 -0.40 8.60
CA GLN A 91 -15.53 0.01 7.25
C GLN A 91 -15.74 -1.19 6.33
N ARG A 92 -15.05 -2.29 6.59
CA ARG A 92 -15.22 -3.53 5.83
C ARG A 92 -16.40 -4.36 6.32
N GLY A 93 -16.96 -4.03 7.47
CA GLY A 93 -18.04 -4.81 8.06
C GLY A 93 -17.56 -6.09 8.73
N TRP A 94 -16.32 -6.09 9.17
CA TRP A 94 -15.70 -7.27 9.79
C TRP A 94 -15.74 -7.19 11.32
#